data_08bf05fbdf0684a4d991935a21a0db83
#
_entry.id   08bf05fbdf0684a4d991935a21a0db83
#
_cell.length_a   1.000
_cell.length_b   1.000
_cell.length_c   1.000
_cell.angle_alpha   90.00
_cell.angle_beta   90.00
_cell.angle_gamma   90.00
#
_symmetry.space_group_name_H-M   'P 1'
#
loop_
_entity.id
_entity.type
_entity.pdbx_description
1 polymer ?
#
loop_
_entity_poly.entity_id
_entity_poly.type
_entity_poly.pdbx_seq_one_letter_code
_entity_poly.pdbx_strand_id
1 'polypeptide(L)'
;MLQLLRIQDFILIDLLEVSFASGFTSITGETGAGKSIFVGALSMLQGRRADSSLVKAGAKRSVIEATFVELPPHVEEWLRQRDLWMEDGACVVWREISAMGRSRCFINDTPVPLATLAELGVLLIDIYSQHQNLQLSSNQFQLHIVDRMSDNPQLLPAYKASYTQYEEATRTLEELKSQ
;
A
#
# COMPACT_ATOMS: atom_id res chain seq x y z
N MET A 1 0.92 12.11 6.63
CA MET A 1 1.84 11.28 7.46
C MET A 1 1.07 10.25 8.26
N LEU A 2 1.68 9.13 8.72
CA LEU A 2 1.06 8.20 9.68
C LEU A 2 0.93 8.89 11.04
N GLN A 3 -0.29 9.01 11.57
CA GLN A 3 -0.58 9.64 12.85
C GLN A 3 -0.85 8.63 13.96
N LEU A 4 -1.61 7.59 13.67
CA LEU A 4 -1.99 6.56 14.63
C LEU A 4 -1.88 5.18 13.98
N LEU A 5 -1.36 4.21 14.71
CA LEU A 5 -1.40 2.80 14.34
C LEU A 5 -1.98 2.01 15.51
N ARG A 6 -3.03 1.25 15.24
CA ARG A 6 -3.64 0.32 16.19
C ARG A 6 -3.56 -1.10 15.64
N ILE A 7 -3.08 -2.00 16.47
CA ILE A 7 -2.95 -3.43 16.15
C ILE A 7 -3.62 -4.21 17.26
N GLN A 8 -4.56 -5.07 16.92
CA GLN A 8 -5.29 -5.89 17.87
C GLN A 8 -5.26 -7.36 17.46
N ASP A 9 -4.98 -8.24 18.43
CA ASP A 9 -5.00 -9.70 18.29
C ASP A 9 -4.16 -10.21 17.11
N PHE A 10 -2.98 -9.63 16.89
CA PHE A 10 -2.09 -9.94 15.78
C PHE A 10 -0.84 -10.69 16.27
N ILE A 11 -0.72 -11.96 15.90
CA ILE A 11 0.38 -12.86 16.29
C ILE A 11 0.53 -12.92 17.81
N LEU A 12 1.46 -12.15 18.39
CA LEU A 12 1.74 -12.07 19.83
C LEU A 12 1.19 -10.79 20.47
N ILE A 13 0.65 -9.86 19.70
CA ILE A 13 0.13 -8.59 20.19
C ILE A 13 -1.35 -8.74 20.57
N ASP A 14 -1.70 -8.44 21.81
CA ASP A 14 -3.09 -8.30 22.25
C ASP A 14 -3.69 -7.00 21.73
N LEU A 15 -3.09 -5.91 22.17
CA LEU A 15 -3.43 -4.55 21.75
C LEU A 15 -2.15 -3.70 21.78
N LEU A 16 -1.91 -3.02 20.70
CA LEU A 16 -0.88 -2.00 20.56
C LEU A 16 -1.51 -0.77 19.93
N GLU A 17 -1.33 0.37 20.55
CA GLU A 17 -1.73 1.66 19.99
C GLU A 17 -0.54 2.61 20.08
N VAL A 18 -0.14 3.17 18.95
CA VAL A 18 1.03 4.05 18.83
C VAL A 18 0.64 5.29 18.06
N SER A 19 0.80 6.44 18.69
CA SER A 19 0.69 7.75 18.04
C SER A 19 2.07 8.22 17.59
N PHE A 20 2.12 8.78 16.39
CA PHE A 20 3.32 9.30 15.77
C PHE A 20 3.25 10.82 15.65
N ALA A 21 4.34 11.48 16.02
CA ALA A 21 4.53 12.90 15.71
C ALA A 21 5.16 13.04 14.31
N SER A 22 5.11 14.25 13.75
CA SER A 22 5.84 14.56 12.52
C SER A 22 7.36 14.42 12.72
N GLY A 23 8.06 13.97 11.69
CA GLY A 23 9.51 13.80 11.70
C GLY A 23 9.96 12.35 11.87
N PHE A 24 10.97 12.12 12.68
CA PHE A 24 11.60 10.81 12.85
C PHE A 24 11.15 10.13 14.16
N THR A 25 10.71 8.87 14.05
CA THR A 25 10.38 8.02 15.21
C THR A 25 11.27 6.79 15.21
N SER A 26 11.95 6.51 16.32
CA SER A 26 12.75 5.30 16.50
C SER A 26 12.02 4.28 17.36
N ILE A 27 11.88 3.06 16.83
CA ILE A 27 11.30 1.92 17.54
C ILE A 27 12.43 0.98 17.94
N THR A 28 12.74 0.95 19.24
CA THR A 28 13.81 0.11 19.80
C THR A 28 13.21 -1.07 20.57
N GLY A 29 13.99 -2.11 20.72
CA GLY A 29 13.60 -3.31 21.46
C GLY A 29 14.61 -4.43 21.27
N GLU A 30 14.61 -5.41 22.17
CA GLU A 30 15.46 -6.58 22.07
C GLU A 30 15.22 -7.34 20.75
N THR A 31 16.24 -8.05 20.29
CA THR A 31 16.17 -8.87 19.07
C THR A 31 15.15 -10.00 19.23
N GLY A 32 14.18 -10.09 18.35
CA GLY A 32 13.18 -11.16 18.36
C GLY A 32 11.89 -10.78 17.65
N ALA A 33 10.75 -10.95 18.33
CA ALA A 33 9.45 -10.93 17.69
C ALA A 33 8.88 -9.52 17.45
N GLY A 34 9.07 -8.55 18.36
CA GLY A 34 8.29 -7.31 18.39
C GLY A 34 8.43 -6.41 17.17
N LYS A 35 9.66 -6.07 16.76
CA LYS A 35 9.91 -5.18 15.61
C LYS A 35 9.43 -5.76 14.29
N SER A 36 9.68 -7.05 14.07
CA SER A 36 9.26 -7.75 12.84
C SER A 36 7.75 -7.91 12.77
N ILE A 37 7.07 -8.10 13.91
CA ILE A 37 5.61 -8.17 13.99
C ILE A 37 5.00 -6.80 13.66
N PHE A 38 5.58 -5.71 14.18
CA PHE A 38 5.16 -4.36 13.87
C PHE A 38 5.23 -4.04 12.36
N VAL A 39 6.39 -4.31 11.74
CA VAL A 39 6.56 -4.16 10.28
C VAL A 39 5.65 -5.11 9.50
N GLY A 40 5.45 -6.33 10.01
CA GLY A 40 4.50 -7.29 9.47
C GLY A 40 3.06 -6.76 9.45
N ALA A 41 2.63 -6.09 10.53
CA ALA A 41 1.30 -5.48 10.61
C ALA A 41 1.14 -4.35 9.57
N LEU A 42 2.13 -3.46 9.44
CA LEU A 42 2.11 -2.42 8.40
C LEU A 42 2.04 -3.01 6.98
N SER A 43 2.75 -4.12 6.73
CA SER A 43 2.69 -4.79 5.42
C SER A 43 1.30 -5.33 5.09
N MET A 44 0.46 -5.63 6.10
CA MET A 44 -0.93 -6.05 5.86
C MET A 44 -1.76 -4.92 5.25
N LEU A 45 -1.47 -3.66 5.61
CA LEU A 45 -2.12 -2.49 5.02
C LEU A 45 -1.64 -2.21 3.59
N GLN A 46 -0.45 -2.71 3.21
CA GLN A 46 0.04 -2.70 1.82
C GLN A 46 -0.51 -3.85 0.97
N GLY A 47 -1.51 -4.59 1.46
CA GLY A 47 -2.14 -5.66 0.69
C GLY A 47 -1.38 -7.00 0.71
N ARG A 48 -0.38 -7.19 1.55
CA ARG A 48 0.30 -8.48 1.68
C ARG A 48 -0.71 -9.59 1.97
N ARG A 49 -0.47 -10.78 1.39
CA ARG A 49 -1.31 -11.95 1.64
C ARG A 49 -1.35 -12.28 3.13
N ALA A 50 -2.55 -12.47 3.66
CA ALA A 50 -2.80 -12.83 5.05
C ALA A 50 -3.37 -14.24 5.14
N ASP A 51 -3.05 -14.92 6.22
CA ASP A 51 -3.63 -16.21 6.58
C ASP A 51 -4.02 -16.25 8.07
N SER A 52 -4.62 -17.33 8.51
CA SER A 52 -5.11 -17.48 9.89
C SER A 52 -4.01 -17.49 10.95
N SER A 53 -2.76 -17.78 10.59
CA SER A 53 -1.62 -17.80 11.52
C SER A 53 -1.26 -16.41 12.06
N LEU A 54 -1.73 -15.36 11.37
CA LEU A 54 -1.55 -13.97 11.79
C LEU A 54 -2.54 -13.57 12.90
N VAL A 55 -3.59 -14.35 13.12
CA VAL A 55 -4.55 -14.10 14.21
C VAL A 55 -3.99 -14.71 15.49
N LYS A 56 -3.99 -13.93 16.57
CA LYS A 56 -3.54 -14.42 17.88
C LYS A 56 -4.30 -15.67 18.31
N ALA A 57 -3.60 -16.63 18.91
CA ALA A 57 -4.19 -17.86 19.42
C ALA A 57 -5.33 -17.55 20.40
N GLY A 58 -6.51 -18.14 20.16
CA GLY A 58 -7.71 -17.91 20.97
C GLY A 58 -8.55 -16.69 20.55
N ALA A 59 -8.04 -15.82 19.68
CA ALA A 59 -8.81 -14.69 19.14
C ALA A 59 -9.66 -15.12 17.92
N LYS A 60 -10.79 -14.45 17.73
CA LYS A 60 -11.68 -14.71 16.58
C LYS A 60 -11.20 -14.00 15.32
N ARG A 61 -10.51 -12.87 15.48
CA ARG A 61 -10.01 -12.02 14.39
C ARG A 61 -8.86 -11.16 14.88
N SER A 62 -8.04 -10.69 13.96
CA SER A 62 -7.07 -9.65 14.15
C SER A 62 -7.50 -8.40 13.38
N VAL A 63 -7.23 -7.21 13.93
CA VAL A 63 -7.50 -5.92 13.30
C VAL A 63 -6.24 -5.09 13.28
N ILE A 64 -5.92 -4.52 12.14
CA ILE A 64 -4.82 -3.57 11.95
C ILE A 64 -5.43 -2.32 11.34
N GLU A 65 -5.26 -1.19 12.01
CA GLU A 65 -5.82 0.10 11.63
C GLU A 65 -4.72 1.17 11.64
N ALA A 66 -4.71 2.03 10.65
CA ALA A 66 -3.79 3.15 10.56
C ALA A 66 -4.54 4.41 10.11
N THR A 67 -4.28 5.52 10.80
CA THR A 67 -4.80 6.84 10.46
C THR A 67 -3.67 7.66 9.85
N PHE A 68 -3.92 8.20 8.66
CA PHE A 68 -3.02 9.10 7.95
C PHE A 68 -3.62 10.49 7.86
N VAL A 69 -2.80 11.50 8.07
CA VAL A 69 -3.14 12.92 7.96
C VAL A 69 -2.12 13.62 7.07
N GLU A 70 -2.40 14.85 6.68
CA GLU A 70 -1.51 15.63 5.79
C GLU A 70 -1.15 14.82 4.54
N LEU A 71 -2.18 14.35 3.83
CA LEU A 71 -2.00 13.51 2.65
C LEU A 71 -1.37 14.30 1.50
N PRO A 72 -0.46 13.70 0.73
CA PRO A 72 0.02 14.32 -0.51
C PRO A 72 -1.13 14.52 -1.51
N PRO A 73 -1.10 15.58 -2.34
CA PRO A 73 -2.17 15.90 -3.28
C PRO A 73 -2.57 14.75 -4.21
N HIS A 74 -1.61 13.93 -4.65
CA HIS A 74 -1.91 12.77 -5.51
C HIS A 74 -2.66 11.65 -4.79
N VAL A 75 -2.52 11.53 -3.46
CA VAL A 75 -3.29 10.57 -2.63
C VAL A 75 -4.71 11.09 -2.43
N GLU A 76 -4.88 12.38 -2.15
CA GLU A 76 -6.20 13.00 -2.05
C GLU A 76 -6.99 12.84 -3.34
N GLU A 77 -6.35 13.11 -4.48
CA GLU A 77 -6.97 12.93 -5.80
C GLU A 77 -7.35 11.48 -6.06
N TRP A 78 -6.47 10.53 -5.70
CA TRP A 78 -6.76 9.09 -5.80
C TRP A 78 -8.00 8.68 -4.99
N LEU A 79 -8.15 9.23 -3.77
CA LEU A 79 -9.31 8.98 -2.89
C LEU A 79 -10.60 9.59 -3.46
N ARG A 80 -10.53 10.83 -3.98
CA ARG A 80 -11.68 11.52 -4.59
C ARG A 80 -12.19 10.79 -5.83
N GLN A 81 -11.32 10.32 -6.69
CA GLN A 81 -11.68 9.58 -7.91
C GLN A 81 -12.43 8.27 -7.61
N ARG A 82 -12.35 7.76 -6.38
CA ARG A 82 -12.99 6.50 -5.93
C ARG A 82 -14.10 6.71 -4.92
N ASP A 83 -14.52 7.95 -4.68
CA ASP A 83 -15.52 8.32 -3.66
C ASP A 83 -15.14 7.85 -2.24
N LEU A 84 -13.84 7.82 -1.94
CA LEU A 84 -13.29 7.41 -0.64
C LEU A 84 -12.75 8.58 0.18
N TRP A 85 -12.89 9.80 -0.31
CA TRP A 85 -12.40 11.01 0.36
C TRP A 85 -13.30 11.39 1.53
N MET A 86 -12.68 11.89 2.62
CA MET A 86 -13.35 12.47 3.78
C MET A 86 -13.01 13.96 3.89
N GLU A 87 -13.98 14.79 4.30
CA GLU A 87 -13.81 16.25 4.38
C GLU A 87 -12.83 16.69 5.48
N ASP A 88 -12.63 15.87 6.52
CA ASP A 88 -11.67 16.13 7.60
C ASP A 88 -10.20 16.00 7.19
N GLY A 89 -9.95 15.54 5.95
CA GLY A 89 -8.61 15.39 5.39
C GLY A 89 -7.82 14.22 5.99
N ALA A 90 -8.45 13.39 6.81
CA ALA A 90 -7.86 12.16 7.33
C ALA A 90 -8.16 10.97 6.39
N CYS A 91 -7.29 9.97 6.40
CA CYS A 91 -7.51 8.69 5.74
C CYS A 91 -7.30 7.58 6.76
N VAL A 92 -8.35 6.87 7.09
CA VAL A 92 -8.32 5.70 7.97
C VAL A 92 -8.32 4.44 7.10
N VAL A 93 -7.29 3.64 7.25
CA VAL A 93 -7.12 2.39 6.51
C VAL A 93 -7.09 1.25 7.51
N TRP A 94 -7.96 0.27 7.36
CA TRP A 94 -7.92 -0.87 8.26
C TRP A 94 -8.23 -2.19 7.58
N ARG A 95 -7.70 -3.24 8.18
CA ARG A 95 -7.84 -4.61 7.70
C ARG A 95 -8.18 -5.55 8.83
N GLU A 96 -9.20 -6.37 8.62
CA GLU A 96 -9.62 -7.45 9.48
C GLU A 96 -9.21 -8.79 8.88
N ILE A 97 -8.62 -9.66 9.70
CA ILE A 97 -8.24 -11.03 9.32
C ILE A 97 -8.92 -11.97 10.31
N SER A 98 -9.81 -12.84 9.85
CA SER A 98 -10.48 -13.79 10.72
C SER A 98 -9.64 -15.06 10.96
N ALA A 99 -9.89 -15.76 12.07
CA ALA A 99 -9.29 -17.07 12.36
C ALA A 99 -9.61 -18.14 11.29
N MET A 100 -10.63 -17.91 10.44
CA MET A 100 -10.96 -18.76 9.29
C MET A 100 -10.20 -18.37 8.02
N GLY A 101 -9.23 -17.43 8.07
CA GLY A 101 -8.44 -16.98 6.94
C GLY A 101 -9.15 -15.99 6.02
N ARG A 102 -10.38 -15.54 6.33
CA ARG A 102 -11.06 -14.50 5.57
C ARG A 102 -10.46 -13.13 5.91
N SER A 103 -10.29 -12.27 4.90
CA SER A 103 -9.79 -10.91 5.08
C SER A 103 -10.80 -9.91 4.54
N ARG A 104 -11.00 -8.82 5.28
CA ARG A 104 -11.79 -7.66 4.88
C ARG A 104 -10.92 -6.42 4.95
N CYS A 105 -11.09 -5.53 4.01
CA CYS A 105 -10.32 -4.28 3.91
C CYS A 105 -11.28 -3.11 3.86
N PHE A 106 -10.88 -2.01 4.47
CA PHE A 106 -11.69 -0.80 4.54
C PHE A 106 -10.80 0.44 4.37
N ILE A 107 -11.35 1.43 3.71
CA ILE A 107 -10.79 2.77 3.58
C ILE A 107 -11.90 3.74 3.96
N ASN A 108 -11.71 4.55 5.00
CA ASN A 108 -12.69 5.49 5.52
C ASN A 108 -14.07 4.83 5.71
N ASP A 109 -14.10 3.72 6.44
CA ASP A 109 -15.29 2.89 6.72
C ASP A 109 -15.98 2.26 5.49
N THR A 110 -15.48 2.50 4.29
CA THR A 110 -15.98 1.88 3.07
C THR A 110 -15.26 0.55 2.82
N PRO A 111 -15.98 -0.56 2.69
CA PRO A 111 -15.36 -1.85 2.37
C PRO A 111 -14.81 -1.84 0.95
N VAL A 112 -13.55 -2.26 0.80
CA VAL A 112 -12.86 -2.26 -0.50
C VAL A 112 -12.22 -3.62 -0.79
N PRO A 113 -11.99 -3.96 -2.08
CA PRO A 113 -11.17 -5.10 -2.47
C PRO A 113 -9.73 -4.98 -1.95
N LEU A 114 -9.06 -6.11 -1.73
CA LEU A 114 -7.65 -6.15 -1.31
C LEU A 114 -6.72 -5.42 -2.31
N ALA A 115 -7.03 -5.49 -3.60
CA ALA A 115 -6.27 -4.80 -4.64
C ALA A 115 -6.31 -3.27 -4.44
N THR A 116 -7.48 -2.71 -4.16
CA THR A 116 -7.67 -1.28 -3.89
C THR A 116 -6.92 -0.84 -2.63
N LEU A 117 -6.97 -1.66 -1.56
CA LEU A 117 -6.18 -1.41 -0.35
C LEU A 117 -4.68 -1.42 -0.68
N ALA A 118 -4.21 -2.37 -1.48
CA ALA A 118 -2.80 -2.48 -1.86
C ALA A 118 -2.32 -1.28 -2.66
N GLU A 119 -3.12 -0.80 -3.62
CA GLU A 119 -2.82 0.42 -4.39
C GLU A 119 -2.62 1.63 -3.47
N LEU A 120 -3.55 1.87 -2.54
CA LEU A 120 -3.44 2.96 -1.59
C LEU A 120 -2.27 2.75 -0.61
N GLY A 121 -2.11 1.53 -0.11
CA GLY A 121 -1.06 1.18 0.85
C GLY A 121 0.34 1.49 0.34
N VAL A 122 0.62 1.27 -0.94
CA VAL A 122 1.90 1.63 -1.58
C VAL A 122 2.10 3.15 -1.69
N LEU A 123 1.01 3.92 -1.83
CA LEU A 123 1.07 5.39 -1.86
C LEU A 123 1.28 6.01 -0.48
N LEU A 124 0.82 5.35 0.59
CA LEU A 124 0.85 5.85 1.96
C LEU A 124 2.07 5.39 2.75
N ILE A 125 2.56 4.18 2.50
CA ILE A 125 3.59 3.52 3.30
C ILE A 125 4.68 3.02 2.36
N ASP A 126 5.93 3.32 2.71
CA ASP A 126 7.09 2.72 2.06
C ASP A 126 7.89 1.92 3.09
N ILE A 127 8.04 0.61 2.87
CA ILE A 127 8.71 -0.30 3.79
C ILE A 127 10.02 -0.79 3.17
N TYR A 128 11.13 -0.29 3.69
CA TYR A 128 12.46 -0.78 3.32
C TYR A 128 12.88 -1.90 4.29
N SER A 129 12.90 -3.13 3.84
CA SER A 129 13.41 -4.26 4.61
C SER A 129 14.68 -4.84 3.98
N GLN A 130 15.49 -5.51 4.80
CA GLN A 130 16.76 -6.12 4.35
C GLN A 130 16.59 -7.14 3.19
N HIS A 131 15.38 -7.60 2.91
CA HIS A 131 15.07 -8.62 1.90
C HIS A 131 14.20 -8.12 0.74
N GLN A 132 13.84 -6.84 0.69
CA GLN A 132 12.93 -6.31 -0.34
C GLN A 132 13.55 -5.16 -1.15
N ASN A 133 14.55 -5.48 -1.95
CA ASN A 133 14.96 -4.62 -3.08
C ASN A 133 14.11 -4.86 -4.34
N LEU A 134 12.86 -5.33 -4.16
CA LEU A 134 11.99 -5.75 -5.29
C LEU A 134 11.63 -4.58 -6.22
N GLN A 135 11.51 -3.36 -5.72
CA GLN A 135 11.22 -2.20 -6.57
C GLN A 135 12.43 -1.80 -7.41
N LEU A 136 13.64 -1.83 -6.84
CA LEU A 136 14.88 -1.50 -7.57
C LEU A 136 15.21 -2.49 -8.68
N SER A 137 14.72 -3.72 -8.59
CA SER A 137 14.92 -4.76 -9.62
C SER A 137 13.85 -4.72 -10.73
N SER A 138 12.78 -3.95 -10.57
CA SER A 138 11.78 -3.81 -11.62
C SER A 138 12.24 -2.84 -12.70
N ASN A 139 12.24 -3.28 -13.96
CA ASN A 139 12.60 -2.44 -15.11
C ASN A 139 11.74 -1.17 -15.20
N GLN A 140 10.46 -1.25 -14.81
CA GLN A 140 9.56 -0.10 -14.78
C GLN A 140 9.98 0.96 -13.76
N PHE A 141 10.41 0.54 -12.57
CA PHE A 141 10.87 1.47 -11.54
C PHE A 141 12.19 2.13 -11.94
N GLN A 142 13.13 1.36 -12.50
CA GLN A 142 14.40 1.89 -13.01
C GLN A 142 14.15 2.93 -14.11
N LEU A 143 13.25 2.61 -15.06
CA LEU A 143 12.86 3.54 -16.11
C LEU A 143 12.23 4.81 -15.55
N HIS A 144 11.34 4.69 -14.55
CA HIS A 144 10.72 5.83 -13.91
C HIS A 144 11.72 6.76 -13.21
N ILE A 145 12.77 6.19 -12.58
CA ILE A 145 13.86 7.01 -12.00
C ILE A 145 14.62 7.74 -13.11
N VAL A 146 15.00 7.05 -14.18
CA VAL A 146 15.69 7.65 -15.31
C VAL A 146 14.86 8.77 -15.93
N ASP A 147 13.57 8.55 -16.12
CA ASP A 147 12.65 9.55 -16.64
C ASP A 147 12.55 10.80 -15.74
N ARG A 148 12.55 10.60 -14.41
CA ARG A 148 12.54 11.71 -13.45
C ARG A 148 13.85 12.49 -13.37
N MET A 149 14.97 11.84 -13.63
CA MET A 149 16.30 12.47 -13.69
C MET A 149 16.57 13.13 -15.04
N SER A 150 15.72 12.90 -16.03
CA SER A 150 15.80 13.52 -17.35
C SER A 150 15.34 14.98 -17.27
N ASP A 151 16.19 15.90 -17.75
CA ASP A 151 15.91 17.34 -17.79
C ASP A 151 14.85 17.74 -18.83
N ASN A 152 14.16 16.78 -19.45
CA ASN A 152 13.24 17.05 -20.55
C ASN A 152 11.80 16.56 -20.30
N PRO A 153 11.00 17.30 -19.48
CA PRO A 153 9.66 16.87 -19.07
C PRO A 153 8.66 16.78 -20.25
N GLN A 154 8.98 17.35 -21.41
CA GLN A 154 8.09 17.33 -22.58
C GLN A 154 8.26 16.08 -23.46
N LEU A 155 9.40 15.42 -23.43
CA LEU A 155 9.66 14.23 -24.24
C LEU A 155 8.89 12.99 -23.77
N LEU A 156 8.75 12.80 -22.47
CA LEU A 156 8.09 11.65 -21.91
C LEU A 156 6.60 11.52 -22.30
N PRO A 157 5.78 12.60 -22.23
CA PRO A 157 4.41 12.56 -22.73
C PRO A 157 4.31 12.28 -24.23
N ALA A 158 5.18 12.89 -25.05
CA ALA A 158 5.21 12.68 -26.48
C ALA A 158 5.59 11.22 -26.82
N TYR A 159 6.60 10.68 -26.17
CA TYR A 159 7.00 9.28 -26.32
C TYR A 159 5.85 8.33 -25.92
N LYS A 160 5.21 8.54 -24.79
CA LYS A 160 4.07 7.71 -24.34
C LYS A 160 2.94 7.71 -25.34
N ALA A 161 2.57 8.87 -25.89
CA ALA A 161 1.54 8.97 -26.91
C ALA A 161 1.90 8.17 -28.17
N SER A 162 3.13 8.29 -28.67
CA SER A 162 3.61 7.53 -29.83
C SER A 162 3.70 6.04 -29.56
N TYR A 163 4.09 5.64 -28.36
CA TYR A 163 4.17 4.23 -27.97
C TYR A 163 2.79 3.59 -27.89
N THR A 164 1.80 4.29 -27.31
CA THR A 164 0.40 3.80 -27.28
C THR A 164 -0.14 3.58 -28.70
N GLN A 165 0.11 4.52 -29.63
CA GLN A 165 -0.30 4.37 -31.03
C GLN A 165 0.38 3.15 -31.70
N TYR A 166 1.64 2.93 -31.41
CA TYR A 166 2.38 1.77 -31.90
C TYR A 166 1.79 0.44 -31.37
N GLU A 167 1.48 0.36 -30.08
CA GLU A 167 0.86 -0.84 -29.49
C GLU A 167 -0.53 -1.12 -30.09
N GLU A 168 -1.36 -0.10 -30.26
CA GLU A 168 -2.68 -0.23 -30.88
C GLU A 168 -2.58 -0.71 -32.34
N ALA A 169 -1.66 -0.13 -33.12
CA ALA A 169 -1.44 -0.55 -34.50
C ALA A 169 -0.91 -1.99 -34.60
N THR A 170 0.01 -2.37 -33.70
CA THR A 170 0.55 -3.72 -33.64
C THR A 170 -0.53 -4.74 -33.29
N ARG A 171 -1.37 -4.43 -32.30
CA ARG A 171 -2.49 -5.29 -31.89
C ARG A 171 -3.49 -5.48 -33.04
N THR A 172 -3.85 -4.38 -33.71
CA THR A 172 -4.77 -4.45 -34.88
C THR A 172 -4.19 -5.31 -36.02
N LEU A 173 -2.89 -5.20 -36.27
CA LEU A 173 -2.19 -6.01 -37.25
C LEU A 173 -2.19 -7.50 -36.90
N GLU A 174 -1.98 -7.84 -35.63
CA GLU A 174 -2.02 -9.24 -35.18
C GLU A 174 -3.42 -9.82 -35.23
N GLU A 175 -4.46 -9.06 -34.90
CA GLU A 175 -5.86 -9.46 -35.04
C GLU A 175 -6.22 -9.73 -36.52
N LEU A 176 -5.77 -8.87 -37.44
CA LEU A 176 -6.01 -9.06 -38.87
C LEU A 176 -5.24 -10.26 -39.47
N LYS A 177 -4.07 -10.59 -38.93
CA LYS A 177 -3.30 -11.77 -39.38
C LYS A 177 -3.85 -13.08 -38.83
N SER A 178 -4.64 -13.05 -37.77
CA SER A 178 -5.25 -14.23 -37.15
C SER A 178 -6.62 -14.60 -37.75
N GLN A 179 -7.18 -13.74 -38.61
CA GLN A 179 -8.36 -14.00 -39.42
C GLN A 179 -7.98 -14.67 -40.77
#